data_a4bc22f9739eed63d06e3c3466d70f7e
#
_entry.id   a4bc22f9739eed63d06e3c3466d70f7e
#
_cell.length_a   1.000
_cell.length_b   1.000
_cell.length_c   1.000
_cell.angle_alpha   90.00
_cell.angle_beta   90.00
_cell.angle_gamma   90.00
#
_symmetry.space_group_name_H-M   'P 1'
#
loop_
_entity.id
_entity.type
_entity.pdbx_description
1 polymer ?
#
loop_
_entity_poly.entity_id
_entity_poly.type
_entity_poly.pdbx_seq_one_letter_code
_entity_poly.pdbx_strand_id
1 'polypeptide(L)'
;MVNMNKHDEILLILQEECAELIQAVSKVKRFGLEYNKEQLQQEIADVLCMINLAFEHGIIEKDEEDVKKRIEKKENRLKEFSNIYNDYLGSDHYVWSVSNFGSPNGS
;
A
#
# COMPACT_ATOMS: atom_id res chain seq x y z
N MET A 1 -7.45 21.13 11.52
CA MET A 1 -6.04 21.38 11.22
C MET A 1 -5.90 22.76 10.66
N VAL A 2 -5.25 23.59 11.40
CA VAL A 2 -5.14 25.00 11.03
C VAL A 2 -3.77 25.22 10.42
N ASN A 3 -3.77 25.86 9.26
CA ASN A 3 -2.53 26.32 8.62
C ASN A 3 -1.52 25.24 8.23
N MET A 4 -1.99 24.01 8.07
CA MET A 4 -1.12 22.95 7.59
C MET A 4 -1.04 23.04 6.06
N ASN A 5 0.16 22.95 5.49
CA ASN A 5 0.27 22.95 4.05
C ASN A 5 -0.20 21.59 3.49
N LYS A 6 -0.40 21.55 2.19
CA LYS A 6 -0.97 20.38 1.54
C LYS A 6 -0.11 19.10 1.73
N HIS A 7 1.21 19.25 1.64
CA HIS A 7 2.10 18.11 1.82
C HIS A 7 2.00 17.54 3.22
N ASP A 8 2.00 18.40 4.22
CA ASP A 8 1.89 17.97 5.61
C ASP A 8 0.53 17.32 5.87
N GLU A 9 -0.53 17.85 5.27
CA GLU A 9 -1.85 17.28 5.43
C GLU A 9 -1.94 15.88 4.79
N ILE A 10 -1.38 15.72 3.60
CA ILE A 10 -1.34 14.39 2.95
C ILE A 10 -0.60 13.40 3.83
N LEU A 11 0.56 13.79 4.36
CA LEU A 11 1.34 12.90 5.20
C LEU A 11 0.62 12.55 6.50
N LEU A 12 -0.06 13.53 7.10
CA LEU A 12 -0.82 13.27 8.31
C LEU A 12 -1.95 12.28 8.06
N ILE A 13 -2.71 12.49 6.99
CA ILE A 13 -3.82 11.59 6.68
C ILE A 13 -3.29 10.22 6.29
N LEU A 14 -2.18 10.15 5.55
CA LEU A 14 -1.55 8.87 5.24
C LEU A 14 -1.21 8.11 6.53
N GLN A 15 -0.66 8.82 7.51
CA GLN A 15 -0.34 8.21 8.80
C GLN A 15 -1.60 7.67 9.48
N GLU A 16 -2.67 8.45 9.49
CA GLU A 16 -3.92 8.04 10.10
C GLU A 16 -4.52 6.81 9.40
N GLU A 17 -4.49 6.81 8.06
CA GLU A 17 -5.02 5.67 7.30
C GLU A 17 -4.18 4.41 7.51
N CYS A 18 -2.85 4.56 7.65
CA CYS A 18 -2.00 3.42 7.98
C CYS A 18 -2.35 2.85 9.35
N ALA A 19 -2.63 3.71 10.33
CA ALA A 19 -3.03 3.26 11.66
C ALA A 19 -4.35 2.50 11.62
N GLU A 20 -5.31 2.97 10.83
CA GLU A 20 -6.58 2.28 10.65
C GLU A 20 -6.42 0.95 9.95
N LEU A 21 -5.51 0.87 8.99
CA LEU A 21 -5.19 -0.39 8.32
C LEU A 21 -4.61 -1.39 9.33
N ILE A 22 -3.72 -0.94 10.19
CA ILE A 22 -3.17 -1.81 11.23
C ILE A 22 -4.28 -2.37 12.10
N GLN A 23 -5.24 -1.54 12.51
CA GLN A 23 -6.38 -1.99 13.30
C GLN A 23 -7.24 -3.01 12.54
N ALA A 24 -7.48 -2.76 11.26
CA ALA A 24 -8.26 -3.68 10.44
C ALA A 24 -7.58 -5.04 10.33
N VAL A 25 -6.27 -5.06 10.13
CA VAL A 25 -5.49 -6.30 10.09
C VAL A 25 -5.58 -7.02 11.43
N SER A 26 -5.48 -6.29 12.53
CA SER A 26 -5.60 -6.86 13.87
C SER A 26 -6.95 -7.53 14.08
N LYS A 27 -8.02 -6.90 13.61
CA LYS A 27 -9.36 -7.49 13.72
C LYS A 27 -9.49 -8.78 12.92
N VAL A 28 -8.90 -8.82 11.72
CA VAL A 28 -8.88 -10.04 10.92
C VAL A 28 -8.16 -11.15 11.67
N LYS A 29 -7.01 -10.85 12.27
CA LYS A 29 -6.22 -11.85 13.01
C LYS A 29 -6.95 -12.36 14.24
N ARG A 30 -7.70 -11.49 14.92
CA ARG A 30 -8.39 -11.85 16.17
C ARG A 30 -9.75 -12.48 15.92
N PHE A 31 -10.47 -12.06 14.90
CA PHE A 31 -11.87 -12.44 14.71
C PHE A 31 -12.14 -13.13 13.38
N GLY A 32 -11.14 -13.25 12.52
CA GLY A 32 -11.28 -13.92 11.24
C GLY A 32 -11.54 -12.97 10.10
N LEU A 33 -11.22 -13.42 8.90
CA LEU A 33 -11.34 -12.63 7.68
C LEU A 33 -12.79 -12.44 7.25
N GLU A 34 -13.62 -13.46 7.45
CA GLU A 34 -14.96 -13.50 6.87
C GLU A 34 -15.78 -12.25 7.16
N TYR A 35 -15.80 -11.82 8.41
CA TYR A 35 -16.63 -10.68 8.82
C TYR A 35 -15.88 -9.36 8.77
N ASN A 36 -14.58 -9.39 8.47
CA ASN A 36 -13.75 -8.20 8.52
C ASN A 36 -13.09 -7.87 7.18
N LYS A 37 -13.41 -8.64 6.17
CA LYS A 37 -12.81 -8.49 4.84
C LYS A 37 -13.15 -7.16 4.20
N GLU A 38 -14.40 -6.76 4.30
CA GLU A 38 -14.86 -5.52 3.68
C GLU A 38 -14.17 -4.30 4.29
N GLN A 39 -14.07 -4.29 5.61
CA GLN A 39 -13.35 -3.20 6.28
C GLN A 39 -11.88 -3.20 5.91
N LEU A 40 -11.27 -4.38 5.86
CA LEU A 40 -9.87 -4.48 5.44
C LEU A 40 -9.67 -3.93 4.02
N GLN A 41 -10.56 -4.28 3.10
CA GLN A 41 -10.49 -3.78 1.73
C GLN A 41 -10.62 -2.26 1.69
N GLN A 42 -11.51 -1.70 2.50
CA GLN A 42 -11.69 -0.25 2.54
C GLN A 42 -10.43 0.44 3.05
N GLU A 43 -9.84 -0.08 4.11
CA GLU A 43 -8.64 0.54 4.67
C GLU A 43 -7.45 0.44 3.72
N ILE A 44 -7.35 -0.67 2.99
CA ILE A 44 -6.32 -0.79 1.95
C ILE A 44 -6.53 0.27 0.87
N ALA A 45 -7.77 0.44 0.42
CA ALA A 45 -8.07 1.44 -0.61
C ALA A 45 -7.75 2.85 -0.12
N ASP A 46 -8.05 3.15 1.15
CA ASP A 46 -7.77 4.47 1.70
C ASP A 46 -6.27 4.75 1.74
N VAL A 47 -5.46 3.77 2.14
CA VAL A 47 -4.01 3.91 2.14
C VAL A 47 -3.48 4.09 0.72
N LEU A 48 -3.97 3.31 -0.23
CA LEU A 48 -3.56 3.44 -1.63
C LEU A 48 -3.90 4.83 -2.18
N CYS A 49 -5.06 5.36 -1.81
CA CYS A 49 -5.45 6.71 -2.20
C CYS A 49 -4.42 7.74 -1.71
N MET A 50 -4.01 7.62 -0.47
CA MET A 50 -3.06 8.57 0.09
C MET A 50 -1.66 8.41 -0.49
N ILE A 51 -1.25 7.18 -0.79
CA ILE A 51 0.01 6.93 -1.48
C ILE A 51 -0.02 7.59 -2.86
N ASN A 52 -1.13 7.42 -3.56
CA ASN A 52 -1.32 8.02 -4.88
C ASN A 52 -1.18 9.55 -4.81
N LEU A 53 -1.79 10.17 -3.82
CA LEU A 53 -1.68 11.60 -3.62
C LEU A 53 -0.26 12.05 -3.31
N ALA A 54 0.49 11.24 -2.56
CA ALA A 54 1.88 11.55 -2.28
C ALA A 54 2.72 11.59 -3.56
N PHE A 55 2.47 10.68 -4.49
CA PHE A 55 3.12 10.73 -5.80
C PHE A 55 2.67 11.93 -6.63
N GLU A 56 1.35 12.16 -6.68
CA GLU A 56 0.81 13.25 -7.49
C GLU A 56 1.32 14.62 -7.06
N HIS A 57 1.50 14.80 -5.78
CA HIS A 57 1.92 16.09 -5.24
C HIS A 57 3.42 16.19 -5.01
N GLY A 58 4.18 15.22 -5.50
CA GLY A 58 5.62 15.28 -5.49
C GLY A 58 6.27 15.14 -4.13
N ILE A 59 5.54 14.61 -3.15
CA ILE A 59 6.14 14.31 -1.84
C ILE A 59 7.20 13.24 -2.00
N ILE A 60 6.91 12.25 -2.82
CA ILE A 60 7.86 11.24 -3.25
C ILE A 60 7.89 11.23 -4.77
N GLU A 61 9.04 10.91 -5.32
CA GLU A 61 9.20 10.88 -6.77
C GLU A 61 8.51 9.67 -7.37
N LYS A 62 7.79 9.90 -8.46
CA LYS A 62 7.18 8.82 -9.22
C LYS A 62 8.22 8.21 -10.16
N ASP A 63 9.19 7.52 -9.59
CA ASP A 63 10.18 6.78 -10.36
C ASP A 63 9.78 5.31 -10.32
N GLU A 64 9.09 4.89 -11.37
CA GLU A 64 8.54 3.53 -11.44
C GLU A 64 9.64 2.47 -11.37
N GLU A 65 10.78 2.74 -11.98
CA GLU A 65 11.88 1.79 -11.95
C GLU A 65 12.46 1.64 -10.55
N ASP A 66 12.63 2.74 -9.84
CA ASP A 66 13.14 2.70 -8.48
C ASP A 66 12.18 1.98 -7.54
N VAL A 67 10.90 2.30 -7.61
CA VAL A 67 9.88 1.66 -6.76
C VAL A 67 9.81 0.17 -7.07
N LYS A 68 9.85 -0.19 -8.35
CA LYS A 68 9.84 -1.58 -8.76
C LYS A 68 11.02 -2.35 -8.18
N LYS A 69 12.21 -1.76 -8.25
CA LYS A 69 13.40 -2.39 -7.69
C LYS A 69 13.30 -2.58 -6.18
N ARG A 70 12.73 -1.61 -5.48
CA ARG A 70 12.52 -1.73 -4.03
C ARG A 70 11.52 -2.83 -3.69
N ILE A 71 10.46 -2.95 -4.48
CA ILE A 71 9.49 -4.02 -4.32
C ILE A 71 10.15 -5.38 -4.57
N GLU A 72 10.91 -5.51 -5.64
CA GLU A 72 11.61 -6.76 -5.95
C GLU A 72 12.58 -7.16 -4.84
N LYS A 73 13.27 -6.18 -4.29
CA LYS A 73 14.18 -6.44 -3.17
C LYS A 73 13.42 -6.99 -1.96
N LYS A 74 12.27 -6.42 -1.68
CA LYS A 74 11.41 -6.91 -0.59
C LYS A 74 10.90 -8.31 -0.86
N GLU A 75 10.46 -8.57 -2.10
CA GLU A 75 10.00 -9.90 -2.48
C GLU A 75 11.10 -10.95 -2.31
N ASN A 76 12.32 -10.62 -2.70
CA ASN A 76 13.45 -11.53 -2.55
C ASN A 76 13.74 -11.83 -1.09
N ARG A 77 13.62 -10.83 -0.23
CA ARG A 77 13.79 -11.03 1.20
C ARG A 77 12.69 -11.92 1.78
N LEU A 78 11.46 -11.73 1.29
CA LEU A 78 10.34 -12.58 1.73
C LEU A 78 10.52 -14.03 1.30
N LYS A 79 11.08 -14.25 0.11
CA LYS A 79 11.40 -15.62 -0.35
C LYS A 79 12.41 -16.30 0.57
N GLU A 80 13.33 -15.53 1.12
CA GLU A 80 14.37 -16.06 2.00
C GLU A 80 13.89 -16.24 3.44
N PHE A 81 13.11 -15.30 3.96
CA PHE A 81 12.79 -15.22 5.38
C PHE A 81 11.33 -15.46 5.74
N SER A 82 10.49 -15.80 4.76
CA SER A 82 9.08 -16.09 5.04
C SER A 82 8.60 -17.28 4.24
N ASN A 83 7.39 -17.75 4.56
CA ASN A 83 6.79 -18.88 3.86
C ASN A 83 5.80 -18.46 2.78
N ILE A 84 5.70 -17.16 2.50
CA ILE A 84 4.69 -16.64 1.58
C ILE A 84 4.80 -17.27 0.20
N TYR A 85 6.01 -17.52 -0.28
CA TYR A 85 6.24 -18.03 -1.63
C TYR A 85 6.51 -19.54 -1.69
N ASN A 86 6.42 -20.24 -0.57
CA ASN A 86 6.79 -21.67 -0.54
C ASN A 86 5.92 -22.53 -1.44
N ASP A 87 4.63 -22.22 -1.52
CA ASP A 87 3.68 -22.97 -2.34
C ASP A 87 3.36 -22.28 -3.65
N TYR A 88 4.18 -21.32 -4.00
CA TYR A 88 3.96 -20.55 -5.22
C TYR A 88 4.38 -21.37 -6.43
N LEU A 89 3.43 -21.62 -7.33
CA LEU A 89 3.63 -22.54 -8.46
C LEU A 89 3.90 -21.84 -9.78
N GLY A 90 3.93 -20.54 -9.82
CA GLY A 90 4.12 -19.87 -11.08
C GLY A 90 4.80 -18.53 -10.90
N SER A 91 5.15 -17.93 -12.02
CA SER A 91 5.73 -16.61 -12.07
C SER A 91 4.66 -15.54 -12.30
N ASP A 92 3.40 -15.94 -12.31
CA ASP A 92 2.31 -15.06 -12.71
C ASP A 92 1.61 -14.39 -11.55
N HIS A 93 2.24 -14.36 -10.39
CA HIS A 93 1.58 -13.71 -9.26
C HIS A 93 1.29 -12.26 -9.60
N TYR A 94 0.12 -11.82 -9.18
CA TYR A 94 -0.28 -10.45 -9.40
C TYR A 94 0.52 -9.53 -8.49
N VAL A 95 1.24 -8.62 -9.11
CA VAL A 95 1.95 -7.57 -8.39
C VAL A 95 1.24 -6.28 -8.72
N TRP A 96 0.87 -5.55 -7.70
CA TRP A 96 0.26 -4.25 -7.90
C TRP A 96 1.27 -3.36 -8.62
N SER A 97 0.96 -2.96 -9.84
CA SER A 97 1.88 -2.21 -10.66
C SER A 97 2.01 -0.78 -10.16
N VAL A 98 3.25 -0.28 -10.11
CA VAL A 98 3.46 1.12 -9.75
C VAL A 98 2.85 2.07 -10.76
N SER A 99 2.58 1.62 -11.98
CA SER A 99 1.90 2.44 -12.97
C SER A 99 0.45 2.74 -12.59
N ASN A 100 -0.09 2.02 -11.60
CA ASN A 100 -1.42 2.30 -11.08
C ASN A 100 -1.44 3.49 -10.14
N PHE A 101 -0.28 3.99 -9.74
CA PHE A 101 -0.19 5.09 -8.79
C PHE A 101 0.12 6.39 -9.50
N GLY A 102 -0.44 7.48 -8.97
CA GLY A 102 -0.07 8.83 -9.38
C GLY A 102 -0.51 9.22 -10.77
N SER A 103 -1.39 8.48 -11.40
CA SER A 103 -1.93 8.82 -12.70
C SER A 103 -3.40 9.18 -12.56
N PRO A 104 -3.73 10.46 -12.64
CA PRO A 104 -5.14 10.87 -12.49
C PRO A 104 -6.03 10.32 -13.59
N ASN A 105 -5.47 9.93 -14.72
CA ASN A 105 -6.24 9.43 -15.84
C ASN A 105 -6.22 7.91 -15.97
N GLY A 106 -5.54 7.25 -15.07
CA GLY A 106 -5.42 5.82 -15.14
C GLY A 106 -4.61 5.31 -16.32
N SER A 107 -3.90 6.19 -16.94
CA SER A 107 -3.14 5.83 -18.13
C SER A 107 -1.65 5.87 -17.88
#